data_318327038903ff261b5ccba2bed081d2
#
_entry.id   318327038903ff261b5ccba2bed081d2
#
_cell.length_a   1.000
_cell.length_b   1.000
_cell.length_c   1.000
_cell.angle_alpha   90.00
_cell.angle_beta   90.00
_cell.angle_gamma   90.00
#
_symmetry.space_group_name_H-M   'P 1'
#
loop_
_entity.id
_entity.type
_entity.pdbx_description
1 polymer ?
#
loop_
_entity_poly.entity_id
_entity_poly.type
_entity_poly.pdbx_seq_one_letter_code
_entity_poly.pdbx_strand_id
1 'polypeptide(L)'
;MTEIARLDDVAMDEVHLTTPVSAEAIRSLKLGDVVYLTGTLYTGREGVYRQVVDKGVPLPASVRALTNVNFHCSPAASVRPDGSYAVEAVTATASFRFGKSMASWFERSGAKVIVGKAGLTELAYREWFVPHGAVYLTTVGYGLGATYGKSITRVREVHWLEELGIAQALWVLEVDRLGPFLVEGDASGRSLFALANREINLRIDEVYKTLPPPALGRFGEVLSRKEEVI
;
A
#
# COMPACT_ATOMS: atom_id res chain seq x y z
N MET A 1 -4.06 -22.75 -21.44
CA MET A 1 -3.77 -22.86 -20.00
C MET A 1 -2.65 -21.88 -19.73
N THR A 2 -2.94 -20.76 -19.10
CA THR A 2 -1.93 -19.76 -18.77
C THR A 2 -1.05 -20.37 -17.67
N GLU A 3 0.22 -20.48 -17.96
CA GLU A 3 1.24 -21.00 -17.04
C GLU A 3 1.14 -20.21 -15.71
N ILE A 4 0.95 -20.89 -14.61
CA ILE A 4 0.88 -20.27 -13.29
C ILE A 4 2.33 -19.86 -12.99
N ALA A 5 2.61 -18.54 -13.02
CA ALA A 5 3.91 -18.03 -12.62
C ALA A 5 4.25 -18.57 -11.23
N ARG A 6 5.46 -19.12 -11.08
CA ARG A 6 5.98 -19.64 -9.79
C ARG A 6 6.64 -18.47 -9.06
N LEU A 7 6.72 -18.57 -7.74
CA LEU A 7 7.42 -17.56 -6.94
C LEU A 7 8.89 -17.44 -7.35
N ASP A 8 9.53 -18.54 -7.73
CA ASP A 8 10.92 -18.59 -8.20
C ASP A 8 11.13 -17.83 -9.53
N ASP A 9 10.05 -17.57 -10.30
CA ASP A 9 10.11 -16.83 -11.56
C ASP A 9 9.94 -15.31 -11.36
N VAL A 10 9.73 -14.85 -10.11
CA VAL A 10 9.56 -13.44 -9.78
C VAL A 10 10.92 -12.75 -9.76
N ALA A 11 11.19 -11.95 -10.78
CA ALA A 11 12.32 -11.03 -10.76
C ALA A 11 12.05 -9.89 -9.79
N MET A 12 13.10 -9.42 -9.09
CA MET A 12 13.01 -8.29 -8.17
C MET A 12 13.81 -7.11 -8.76
N ASP A 13 13.32 -6.58 -9.88
CA ASP A 13 13.97 -5.46 -10.55
C ASP A 13 13.77 -4.16 -9.77
N GLU A 14 14.79 -3.32 -9.67
CA GLU A 14 14.68 -1.99 -9.07
C GLU A 14 14.08 -1.01 -10.08
N VAL A 15 12.98 -0.36 -9.71
CA VAL A 15 12.22 0.57 -10.56
C VAL A 15 12.08 1.92 -9.88
N HIS A 16 12.45 2.99 -10.59
CA HIS A 16 12.27 4.37 -10.14
C HIS A 16 11.12 5.02 -10.87
N LEU A 17 10.11 5.49 -10.10
CA LEU A 17 8.94 6.15 -10.64
C LEU A 17 8.88 7.62 -10.22
N THR A 18 8.54 8.48 -11.17
CA THR A 18 8.24 9.89 -10.90
C THR A 18 6.73 10.10 -10.86
N THR A 19 6.25 10.82 -9.86
CA THR A 19 4.83 11.14 -9.71
C THR A 19 4.46 12.46 -10.39
N PRO A 20 3.27 12.56 -11.00
CA PRO A 20 2.26 11.53 -11.16
C PRO A 20 2.74 10.40 -12.07
N VAL A 21 2.48 9.15 -11.67
CA VAL A 21 2.95 7.97 -12.40
C VAL A 21 2.13 7.77 -13.67
N SER A 22 2.81 7.61 -14.81
CA SER A 22 2.14 7.42 -16.09
C SER A 22 1.46 6.04 -16.20
N ALA A 23 0.43 5.94 -17.01
CA ALA A 23 -0.26 4.68 -17.26
C ALA A 23 0.66 3.63 -17.91
N GLU A 24 1.65 4.05 -18.68
CA GLU A 24 2.67 3.17 -19.27
C GLU A 24 3.58 2.59 -18.20
N ALA A 25 4.11 3.45 -17.32
CA ALA A 25 4.95 3.01 -16.19
C ALA A 25 4.20 2.04 -15.27
N ILE A 26 2.90 2.30 -14.99
CA ILE A 26 2.08 1.40 -14.19
C ILE A 26 1.95 0.03 -14.87
N ARG A 27 1.68 -0.01 -16.16
CA ARG A 27 1.53 -1.29 -16.90
C ARG A 27 2.83 -2.08 -17.05
N SER A 28 3.99 -1.42 -16.97
CA SER A 28 5.29 -2.10 -17.04
C SER A 28 5.70 -2.78 -15.73
N LEU A 29 5.10 -2.41 -14.61
CA LEU A 29 5.40 -3.00 -13.31
C LEU A 29 5.00 -4.48 -13.25
N LYS A 30 5.89 -5.27 -12.66
CA LYS A 30 5.71 -6.72 -12.44
C LYS A 30 5.63 -7.02 -10.96
N LEU A 31 4.98 -8.12 -10.59
CA LEU A 31 5.00 -8.60 -9.21
C LEU A 31 6.44 -8.76 -8.71
N GLY A 32 6.71 -8.26 -7.51
CA GLY A 32 8.02 -8.33 -6.88
C GLY A 32 8.98 -7.21 -7.24
N ASP A 33 8.69 -6.36 -8.24
CA ASP A 33 9.53 -5.19 -8.52
C ASP A 33 9.70 -4.33 -7.27
N VAL A 34 10.92 -3.85 -7.05
CA VAL A 34 11.31 -2.97 -5.93
C VAL A 34 11.20 -1.52 -6.38
N VAL A 35 10.20 -0.82 -5.88
CA VAL A 35 9.83 0.52 -6.36
C VAL A 35 10.32 1.61 -5.42
N TYR A 36 10.89 2.66 -6.00
CA TYR A 36 11.17 3.94 -5.36
C TYR A 36 10.39 5.07 -6.04
N LEU A 37 9.83 5.96 -5.23
CA LEU A 37 9.01 7.07 -5.70
C LEU A 37 9.73 8.41 -5.51
N THR A 38 9.73 9.26 -6.54
CA THR A 38 10.20 10.65 -6.46
C THR A 38 9.11 11.59 -6.97
N GLY A 39 8.91 12.72 -6.32
CA GLY A 39 7.91 13.73 -6.64
C GLY A 39 6.90 13.96 -5.51
N THR A 40 5.63 14.07 -5.83
CA THR A 40 4.57 14.36 -4.85
C THR A 40 3.68 13.14 -4.61
N LEU A 41 3.32 12.89 -3.36
CA LEU A 41 2.28 11.94 -2.98
C LEU A 41 1.42 12.52 -1.86
N TYR A 42 0.28 11.88 -1.57
CA TYR A 42 -0.55 12.28 -0.44
C TYR A 42 -0.89 11.09 0.47
N THR A 43 -1.09 11.39 1.75
CA THR A 43 -1.50 10.38 2.73
C THR A 43 -3.01 10.20 2.71
N GLY A 44 -3.47 8.96 2.91
CA GLY A 44 -4.90 8.66 3.07
C GLY A 44 -5.10 7.59 4.13
N ARG A 45 -5.85 7.93 5.18
CA ARG A 45 -6.30 6.98 6.21
C ARG A 45 -7.81 7.06 6.34
N GLU A 46 -8.35 6.35 7.33
CA GLU A 46 -9.79 6.24 7.54
C GLU A 46 -10.51 7.60 7.57
N GLY A 47 -9.93 8.62 8.24
CA GLY A 47 -10.50 9.97 8.28
C GLY A 47 -10.65 10.58 6.89
N VAL A 48 -9.62 10.49 6.04
CA VAL A 48 -9.65 10.98 4.66
C VAL A 48 -10.66 10.20 3.82
N TYR A 49 -10.69 8.87 3.94
CA TYR A 49 -11.68 8.03 3.27
C TYR A 49 -13.11 8.40 3.65
N ARG A 50 -13.37 8.59 4.94
CA ARG A 50 -14.69 9.03 5.43
C ARG A 50 -15.08 10.41 4.89
N GLN A 51 -14.16 11.37 4.81
CA GLN A 51 -14.47 12.67 4.21
C GLN A 51 -14.85 12.51 2.73
N VAL A 52 -14.03 11.80 1.95
CA VAL A 52 -14.19 11.72 0.50
C VAL A 52 -15.29 10.75 0.09
N VAL A 53 -15.34 9.55 0.68
CA VAL A 53 -16.26 8.49 0.26
C VAL A 53 -17.60 8.63 0.97
N ASP A 54 -17.61 8.69 2.31
CA ASP A 54 -18.86 8.64 3.07
C ASP A 54 -19.58 9.98 3.07
N LYS A 55 -18.85 11.09 3.26
CA LYS A 55 -19.44 12.44 3.28
C LYS A 55 -19.50 13.11 1.91
N GLY A 56 -18.85 12.55 0.91
CA GLY A 56 -18.85 13.11 -0.44
C GLY A 56 -18.05 14.40 -0.62
N VAL A 57 -17.18 14.75 0.35
CA VAL A 57 -16.31 15.92 0.25
C VAL A 57 -15.29 15.67 -0.88
N PRO A 58 -15.18 16.55 -1.88
CA PRO A 58 -14.23 16.34 -2.95
C PRO A 58 -12.79 16.35 -2.42
N LEU A 59 -11.94 15.50 -2.97
CA LEU A 59 -10.50 15.60 -2.73
C LEU A 59 -10.02 16.98 -3.21
N PRO A 60 -9.17 17.68 -2.43
CA PRO A 60 -8.70 19.00 -2.82
C PRO A 60 -8.16 19.03 -4.26
N ALA A 61 -8.53 20.04 -5.05
CA ALA A 61 -8.18 20.09 -6.46
C ALA A 61 -6.66 20.16 -6.68
N SER A 62 -5.92 20.81 -5.77
CA SER A 62 -4.46 20.84 -5.76
C SER A 62 -3.88 19.44 -5.67
N VAL A 63 -4.39 18.58 -4.78
CA VAL A 63 -3.93 17.21 -4.62
C VAL A 63 -4.11 16.39 -5.91
N ARG A 64 -5.29 16.48 -6.52
CA ARG A 64 -5.58 15.76 -7.77
C ARG A 64 -4.72 16.23 -8.95
N ALA A 65 -4.35 17.52 -8.97
CA ALA A 65 -3.49 18.08 -10.00
C ALA A 65 -2.01 17.68 -9.84
N LEU A 66 -1.58 17.40 -8.61
CA LEU A 66 -0.17 17.17 -8.29
C LEU A 66 0.23 15.72 -8.39
N THR A 67 -0.68 14.77 -8.06
CA THR A 67 -0.29 13.37 -7.92
C THR A 67 -1.47 12.40 -8.05
N ASN A 68 -1.15 11.17 -8.41
CA ASN A 68 -2.05 10.03 -8.43
C ASN A 68 -1.58 8.90 -7.48
N VAL A 69 -0.71 9.23 -6.52
CA VAL A 69 -0.15 8.28 -5.55
C VAL A 69 -0.70 8.56 -4.16
N ASN A 70 -1.45 7.61 -3.62
CA ASN A 70 -1.99 7.63 -2.27
C ASN A 70 -1.23 6.67 -1.36
N PHE A 71 -0.64 7.18 -0.28
CA PHE A 71 0.04 6.37 0.73
C PHE A 71 -0.85 6.20 1.97
N HIS A 72 -1.21 4.98 2.29
CA HIS A 72 -1.92 4.63 3.53
C HIS A 72 -0.94 4.67 4.71
N CYS A 73 -0.65 5.86 5.18
CA CYS A 73 0.27 6.05 6.29
C CYS A 73 -0.16 7.21 7.19
N SER A 74 0.47 7.26 8.35
CA SER A 74 0.39 8.34 9.32
C SER A 74 1.77 8.96 9.50
N PRO A 75 1.94 10.26 9.26
CA PRO A 75 3.20 10.93 9.54
C PRO A 75 3.35 11.17 11.05
N ALA A 76 4.60 11.05 11.54
CA ALA A 76 5.04 11.65 12.79
C ALA A 76 5.55 13.06 12.46
N ALA A 77 4.67 14.04 12.62
CA ALA A 77 4.95 15.42 12.24
C ALA A 77 5.17 16.31 13.46
N SER A 78 6.09 17.26 13.33
CA SER A 78 6.33 18.34 14.28
C SER A 78 6.24 19.70 13.55
N VAL A 79 5.96 20.76 14.33
CA VAL A 79 5.95 22.13 13.83
C VAL A 79 7.30 22.77 14.07
N ARG A 80 7.93 23.34 13.03
CA ARG A 80 9.17 24.07 13.14
C ARG A 80 8.93 25.50 13.65
N PRO A 81 9.98 26.21 14.12
CA PRO A 81 9.85 27.59 14.58
C PRO A 81 9.30 28.58 13.55
N ASP A 82 9.48 28.30 12.26
CA ASP A 82 8.96 29.09 11.16
C ASP A 82 7.50 28.75 10.77
N GLY A 83 6.85 27.85 11.53
CA GLY A 83 5.49 27.39 11.28
C GLY A 83 5.36 26.28 10.24
N SER A 84 6.45 25.89 9.57
CA SER A 84 6.44 24.76 8.64
C SER A 84 6.43 23.41 9.39
N TYR A 85 6.02 22.35 8.68
CA TYR A 85 6.02 21.00 9.24
C TYR A 85 7.30 20.22 8.90
N ALA A 86 7.79 19.44 9.86
CA ALA A 86 8.76 18.39 9.63
C ALA A 86 8.06 17.03 9.78
N VAL A 87 8.37 16.09 8.91
CA VAL A 87 7.95 14.68 9.03
C VAL A 87 9.21 13.84 9.09
N GLU A 88 9.47 13.23 10.25
CA GLU A 88 10.68 12.46 10.48
C GLU A 88 10.48 10.95 10.33
N ALA A 89 9.24 10.51 10.42
CA ALA A 89 8.85 9.12 10.22
C ALA A 89 7.42 9.02 9.69
N VAL A 90 7.13 7.93 9.03
CA VAL A 90 5.76 7.57 8.63
C VAL A 90 5.45 6.13 9.04
N THR A 91 4.25 5.90 9.54
CA THR A 91 3.76 4.55 9.89
C THR A 91 2.75 4.10 8.86
N ALA A 92 3.12 3.12 8.05
CA ALA A 92 2.21 2.54 7.07
C ALA A 92 1.04 1.81 7.75
N THR A 93 -0.13 1.94 7.16
CA THR A 93 -1.40 1.35 7.62
C THR A 93 -1.80 0.20 6.70
N ALA A 94 -2.34 -0.87 7.29
CA ALA A 94 -2.83 -2.02 6.55
C ALA A 94 -4.04 -1.63 5.67
N SER A 95 -3.93 -1.85 4.37
CA SER A 95 -4.87 -1.36 3.36
C SER A 95 -6.17 -2.14 3.30
N PHE A 96 -6.23 -3.38 3.79
CA PHE A 96 -7.46 -4.16 3.84
C PHE A 96 -8.58 -3.47 4.61
N ARG A 97 -8.24 -2.56 5.53
CA ARG A 97 -9.23 -1.75 6.28
C ARG A 97 -10.09 -0.87 5.37
N PHE A 98 -9.59 -0.51 4.21
CA PHE A 98 -10.24 0.39 3.26
C PHE A 98 -10.97 -0.36 2.14
N GLY A 99 -10.96 -1.70 2.17
CA GLY A 99 -11.50 -2.54 1.10
C GLY A 99 -12.90 -2.15 0.66
N LYS A 100 -13.83 -1.95 1.60
CA LYS A 100 -15.22 -1.57 1.30
C LYS A 100 -15.38 -0.24 0.56
N SER A 101 -14.40 0.66 0.70
CA SER A 101 -14.42 2.01 0.13
C SER A 101 -13.55 2.12 -1.13
N MET A 102 -12.80 1.07 -1.49
CA MET A 102 -11.73 1.17 -2.48
C MET A 102 -12.26 1.51 -3.88
N ALA A 103 -13.34 0.90 -4.34
CA ALA A 103 -13.93 1.20 -5.64
C ALA A 103 -14.33 2.68 -5.74
N SER A 104 -15.12 3.16 -4.78
CA SER A 104 -15.53 4.58 -4.73
C SER A 104 -14.35 5.52 -4.52
N TRP A 105 -13.29 5.06 -3.83
CA TRP A 105 -12.07 5.84 -3.67
C TRP A 105 -11.40 6.11 -5.00
N PHE A 106 -11.20 5.12 -5.84
CA PHE A 106 -10.61 5.29 -7.17
C PHE A 106 -11.40 6.28 -8.04
N GLU A 107 -12.73 6.16 -8.06
CA GLU A 107 -13.60 7.05 -8.80
C GLU A 107 -13.46 8.51 -8.35
N ARG A 108 -13.41 8.74 -7.04
CA ARG A 108 -13.40 10.07 -6.45
C ARG A 108 -12.03 10.70 -6.41
N SER A 109 -10.98 9.92 -6.12
CA SER A 109 -9.62 10.42 -5.97
C SER A 109 -8.82 10.47 -7.28
N GLY A 110 -9.10 9.56 -8.21
CA GLY A 110 -8.28 9.37 -9.40
C GLY A 110 -6.92 8.72 -9.11
N ALA A 111 -6.73 8.14 -7.92
CA ALA A 111 -5.51 7.45 -7.56
C ALA A 111 -5.20 6.30 -8.54
N LYS A 112 -3.93 6.07 -8.81
CA LYS A 112 -3.43 4.99 -9.68
C LYS A 112 -2.42 4.09 -8.97
N VAL A 113 -1.79 4.62 -7.93
CA VAL A 113 -0.87 3.87 -7.08
C VAL A 113 -1.35 3.99 -5.64
N ILE A 114 -1.63 2.87 -5.03
CA ILE A 114 -1.89 2.78 -3.60
C ILE A 114 -0.66 2.18 -2.93
N VAL A 115 -0.10 2.88 -1.96
CA VAL A 115 0.99 2.36 -1.12
C VAL A 115 0.43 2.05 0.26
N GLY A 116 0.74 0.89 0.81
CA GLY A 116 0.27 0.53 2.14
C GLY A 116 1.09 -0.60 2.77
N LYS A 117 0.55 -1.16 3.84
CA LYS A 117 1.12 -2.31 4.53
C LYS A 117 0.25 -3.55 4.32
N ALA A 118 0.88 -4.72 4.21
CA ALA A 118 0.24 -5.97 3.80
C ALA A 118 -0.35 -5.85 2.37
N GLY A 119 -1.26 -6.72 2.01
CA GLY A 119 -1.89 -6.74 0.70
C GLY A 119 -3.41 -6.74 0.81
N LEU A 120 -4.03 -6.92 -0.33
CA LEU A 120 -5.45 -7.20 -0.49
C LEU A 120 -5.60 -8.60 -1.10
N THR A 121 -6.82 -9.09 -1.18
CA THR A 121 -7.08 -10.34 -1.90
C THR A 121 -6.89 -10.14 -3.40
N GLU A 122 -6.51 -11.20 -4.12
CA GLU A 122 -6.39 -11.16 -5.57
C GLU A 122 -7.73 -10.75 -6.24
N LEU A 123 -8.86 -11.14 -5.66
CA LEU A 123 -10.18 -10.70 -6.10
C LEU A 123 -10.34 -9.18 -6.00
N ALA A 124 -9.90 -8.58 -4.89
CA ALA A 124 -9.95 -7.13 -4.70
C ALA A 124 -9.11 -6.37 -5.74
N TYR A 125 -7.94 -6.89 -6.12
CA TYR A 125 -7.15 -6.30 -7.19
C TYR A 125 -7.87 -6.35 -8.53
N ARG A 126 -8.48 -7.49 -8.87
CA ARG A 126 -9.23 -7.66 -10.12
C ARG A 126 -10.47 -6.78 -10.19
N GLU A 127 -11.21 -6.67 -9.09
CA GLU A 127 -12.47 -5.93 -9.05
C GLU A 127 -12.28 -4.41 -8.91
N TRP A 128 -11.25 -3.96 -8.18
CA TRP A 128 -11.11 -2.54 -7.84
C TRP A 128 -9.92 -1.86 -8.51
N PHE A 129 -8.79 -2.53 -8.67
CA PHE A 129 -7.59 -1.92 -9.25
C PHE A 129 -7.55 -1.99 -10.77
N VAL A 130 -7.81 -3.16 -11.32
CA VAL A 130 -7.77 -3.38 -12.78
C VAL A 130 -8.68 -2.42 -13.54
N PRO A 131 -9.96 -2.21 -13.16
CA PRO A 131 -10.84 -1.27 -13.87
C PRO A 131 -10.33 0.17 -13.88
N HIS A 132 -9.53 0.52 -12.88
CA HIS A 132 -8.97 1.87 -12.75
C HIS A 132 -7.53 1.98 -13.28
N GLY A 133 -6.95 0.89 -13.82
CA GLY A 133 -5.55 0.85 -14.24
C GLY A 133 -4.59 1.20 -13.11
N ALA A 134 -4.86 0.68 -11.91
CA ALA A 134 -4.12 0.96 -10.69
C ALA A 134 -3.30 -0.24 -10.23
N VAL A 135 -2.28 0.03 -9.40
CA VAL A 135 -1.40 -0.97 -8.79
C VAL A 135 -1.29 -0.76 -7.29
N TYR A 136 -0.93 -1.83 -6.59
CA TYR A 136 -0.68 -1.79 -5.15
C TYR A 136 0.78 -2.06 -4.84
N LEU A 137 1.36 -1.16 -4.04
CA LEU A 137 2.72 -1.26 -3.52
C LEU A 137 2.66 -1.54 -2.01
N THR A 138 3.35 -2.57 -1.57
CA THR A 138 3.46 -2.86 -0.13
C THR A 138 4.79 -2.39 0.44
N THR A 139 4.77 -1.95 1.71
CA THR A 139 6.00 -1.68 2.45
C THR A 139 6.74 -2.97 2.75
N VAL A 140 8.08 -2.94 2.65
CA VAL A 140 8.95 -4.09 2.91
C VAL A 140 9.40 -4.10 4.38
N GLY A 141 8.67 -4.80 5.21
CA GLY A 141 9.02 -4.98 6.62
C GLY A 141 8.57 -3.85 7.56
N TYR A 142 8.76 -4.11 8.84
CA TYR A 142 8.45 -3.20 9.93
C TYR A 142 9.71 -2.43 10.33
N GLY A 143 9.54 -1.18 10.78
CA GLY A 143 10.68 -0.36 11.23
C GLY A 143 11.27 0.55 10.16
N LEU A 144 10.80 0.53 8.93
CA LEU A 144 11.24 1.44 7.87
C LEU A 144 10.66 2.86 7.97
N GLY A 145 9.83 3.14 8.99
CA GLY A 145 9.16 4.43 9.13
C GLY A 145 10.12 5.63 9.12
N ALA A 146 11.25 5.52 9.81
CA ALA A 146 12.29 6.57 9.82
C ALA A 146 13.02 6.66 8.47
N THR A 147 13.24 5.53 7.78
CA THR A 147 13.82 5.51 6.43
C THR A 147 12.92 6.23 5.45
N TYR A 148 11.62 5.94 5.48
CA TYR A 148 10.65 6.67 4.67
C TYR A 148 10.57 8.15 5.04
N GLY A 149 10.66 8.48 6.35
CA GLY A 149 10.69 9.87 6.82
C GLY A 149 11.85 10.67 6.24
N LYS A 150 13.05 10.06 6.15
CA LYS A 150 14.24 10.69 5.55
C LYS A 150 14.08 11.01 4.05
N SER A 151 13.23 10.29 3.35
CA SER A 151 12.94 10.53 1.94
C SER A 151 11.93 11.67 1.74
N ILE A 152 11.30 12.17 2.81
CA ILE A 152 10.37 13.29 2.72
C ILE A 152 11.17 14.59 2.77
N THR A 153 11.23 15.29 1.65
CA THR A 153 11.97 16.55 1.52
C THR A 153 11.18 17.75 1.99
N ARG A 154 9.84 17.70 1.85
CA ARG A 154 8.96 18.81 2.20
C ARG A 154 7.53 18.36 2.45
N VAL A 155 6.87 19.00 3.41
CA VAL A 155 5.41 19.02 3.51
C VAL A 155 4.91 20.20 2.67
N ARG A 156 4.14 19.90 1.62
CA ARG A 156 3.63 20.91 0.70
C ARG A 156 2.32 21.53 1.16
N GLU A 157 1.39 20.67 1.57
CA GLU A 157 0.06 21.06 2.02
C GLU A 157 -0.41 20.11 3.12
N VAL A 158 -1.32 20.57 3.99
CA VAL A 158 -2.04 19.74 4.94
C VAL A 158 -3.51 20.13 4.89
N HIS A 159 -4.39 19.14 4.73
CA HIS A 159 -5.83 19.37 4.69
C HIS A 159 -6.52 18.61 5.83
N TRP A 160 -7.59 19.20 6.36
CA TRP A 160 -8.44 18.63 7.41
C TRP A 160 -7.67 18.33 8.72
N LEU A 161 -6.63 19.12 9.02
CA LEU A 161 -5.81 18.91 10.22
C LEU A 161 -6.61 19.09 11.51
N GLU A 162 -7.43 20.13 11.57
CA GLU A 162 -8.26 20.43 12.75
C GLU A 162 -9.37 19.38 12.95
N GLU A 163 -9.99 18.93 11.86
CA GLU A 163 -11.09 17.98 11.92
C GLU A 163 -10.65 16.54 12.16
N LEU A 164 -9.48 16.16 11.68
CA LEU A 164 -9.03 14.77 11.69
C LEU A 164 -7.84 14.51 12.61
N GLY A 165 -7.12 15.56 12.99
CA GLY A 165 -5.87 15.46 13.75
C GLY A 165 -4.69 14.96 12.90
N ILE A 166 -3.48 15.09 13.44
CA ILE A 166 -2.21 14.79 12.76
C ILE A 166 -2.21 13.41 12.07
N ALA A 167 -2.68 12.38 12.77
CA ALA A 167 -2.60 11.01 12.30
C ALA A 167 -3.56 10.68 11.15
N GLN A 168 -4.61 11.46 10.96
CA GLN A 168 -5.69 11.16 10.01
C GLN A 168 -5.85 12.25 8.93
N ALA A 169 -5.22 13.41 9.10
CA ALA A 169 -5.22 14.50 8.13
C ALA A 169 -4.61 14.05 6.79
N LEU A 170 -4.98 14.73 5.73
CA LEU A 170 -4.37 14.51 4.43
C LEU A 170 -3.12 15.39 4.32
N TRP A 171 -1.98 14.75 4.18
CA TRP A 171 -0.68 15.37 4.02
C TRP A 171 -0.23 15.23 2.57
N VAL A 172 0.16 16.32 1.95
CA VAL A 172 0.79 16.34 0.62
C VAL A 172 2.29 16.47 0.82
N LEU A 173 3.02 15.44 0.44
CA LEU A 173 4.44 15.27 0.72
C LEU A 173 5.24 15.29 -0.58
N GLU A 174 6.31 16.07 -0.61
CA GLU A 174 7.36 15.95 -1.63
C GLU A 174 8.39 14.94 -1.13
N VAL A 175 8.76 14.00 -2.01
CA VAL A 175 9.64 12.89 -1.67
C VAL A 175 10.74 12.71 -2.71
N ASP A 176 11.88 12.24 -2.25
CA ASP A 176 12.99 11.81 -3.11
C ASP A 176 13.39 10.38 -2.76
N ARG A 177 13.33 9.49 -3.76
CA ARG A 177 13.62 8.06 -3.63
C ARG A 177 12.94 7.39 -2.43
N LEU A 178 11.67 7.71 -2.21
CA LEU A 178 10.87 7.09 -1.16
C LEU A 178 10.64 5.61 -1.47
N GLY A 179 11.13 4.76 -0.63
CA GLY A 179 11.08 3.31 -0.76
C GLY A 179 12.07 2.62 0.18
N PRO A 180 12.34 1.33 -0.01
CA PRO A 180 11.76 0.46 -1.04
C PRO A 180 10.31 0.06 -0.77
N PHE A 181 9.55 -0.15 -1.84
CA PHE A 181 8.24 -0.79 -1.84
C PHE A 181 8.26 -1.99 -2.78
N LEU A 182 7.40 -3.00 -2.56
CA LEU A 182 7.23 -4.11 -3.49
C LEU A 182 5.92 -3.97 -4.26
N VAL A 183 5.93 -4.29 -5.55
CA VAL A 183 4.70 -4.49 -6.30
C VAL A 183 4.04 -5.77 -5.80
N GLU A 184 3.00 -5.61 -4.99
CA GLU A 184 2.23 -6.72 -4.44
C GLU A 184 1.00 -7.04 -5.28
N GLY A 185 0.32 -5.99 -5.81
CA GLY A 185 -0.78 -6.13 -6.75
C GLY A 185 -0.46 -5.44 -8.08
N ASP A 186 -0.35 -6.18 -9.17
CA ASP A 186 -0.01 -5.63 -10.49
C ASP A 186 -1.23 -5.13 -11.29
N ALA A 187 -0.97 -4.49 -12.43
CA ALA A 187 -2.00 -3.94 -13.30
C ALA A 187 -2.92 -5.00 -13.94
N SER A 188 -2.58 -6.29 -13.86
CA SER A 188 -3.42 -7.41 -14.30
C SER A 188 -4.28 -8.01 -13.18
N GLY A 189 -4.14 -7.52 -11.95
CA GLY A 189 -4.87 -7.99 -10.78
C GLY A 189 -4.31 -9.26 -10.16
N ARG A 190 -3.04 -9.60 -10.43
CA ARG A 190 -2.33 -10.68 -9.76
C ARG A 190 -1.76 -10.17 -8.45
N SER A 191 -1.61 -11.06 -7.47
CA SER A 191 -1.07 -10.78 -6.14
C SER A 191 0.17 -11.60 -5.87
N LEU A 192 1.27 -10.94 -5.45
CA LEU A 192 2.50 -11.58 -5.02
C LEU A 192 2.27 -12.48 -3.81
N PHE A 193 1.49 -12.00 -2.84
CA PHE A 193 1.20 -12.76 -1.63
C PHE A 193 0.29 -13.95 -1.91
N ALA A 194 -0.71 -13.81 -2.80
CA ALA A 194 -1.52 -14.95 -3.19
C ALA A 194 -0.69 -16.02 -3.91
N LEU A 195 0.29 -15.62 -4.72
CA LEU A 195 1.23 -16.54 -5.36
C LEU A 195 2.08 -17.28 -4.32
N ALA A 196 2.69 -16.55 -3.39
CA ALA A 196 3.50 -17.11 -2.32
C ALA A 196 2.69 -18.06 -1.42
N ASN A 197 1.47 -17.65 -1.05
CA ASN A 197 0.58 -18.46 -0.20
C ASN A 197 0.19 -19.77 -0.89
N ARG A 198 -0.10 -19.74 -2.20
CA ARG A 198 -0.38 -20.98 -2.95
C ARG A 198 0.77 -21.98 -2.86
N GLU A 199 2.01 -21.52 -3.03
CA GLU A 199 3.19 -22.40 -2.95
C GLU A 199 3.45 -22.90 -1.54
N ILE A 200 3.27 -22.06 -0.52
CA ILE A 200 3.37 -22.48 0.90
C ILE A 200 2.32 -23.54 1.20
N ASN A 201 1.06 -23.31 0.83
CA ASN A 201 -0.04 -24.22 1.13
C ASN A 201 0.09 -25.57 0.42
N LEU A 202 0.72 -25.62 -0.76
CA LEU A 202 1.04 -26.89 -1.43
C LEU A 202 2.03 -27.77 -0.64
N ARG A 203 2.87 -27.17 0.20
CA ARG A 203 3.92 -27.84 0.98
C ARG A 203 3.57 -27.99 2.46
N ILE A 204 2.43 -27.48 2.90
CA ILE A 204 2.08 -27.41 4.33
C ILE A 204 2.05 -28.76 5.01
N ASP A 205 1.45 -29.77 4.36
CA ASP A 205 1.37 -31.13 4.90
C ASP A 205 2.76 -31.79 5.05
N GLU A 206 3.69 -31.46 4.14
CA GLU A 206 5.07 -31.95 4.22
C GLU A 206 5.82 -31.32 5.38
N VAL A 207 5.68 -30.00 5.56
CA VAL A 207 6.27 -29.28 6.69
C VAL A 207 5.75 -29.84 8.03
N TYR A 208 4.46 -30.08 8.14
CA TYR A 208 3.87 -30.58 9.39
C TYR A 208 4.19 -32.04 9.69
N LYS A 209 4.61 -32.87 8.73
CA LYS A 209 5.05 -34.26 9.01
C LYS A 209 6.20 -34.36 9.99
N THR A 210 7.06 -33.34 10.01
CA THR A 210 8.28 -33.34 10.85
C THR A 210 8.10 -32.60 12.17
N LEU A 211 6.98 -31.89 12.36
CA LEU A 211 6.70 -31.12 13.55
C LEU A 211 5.90 -31.93 14.59
N PRO A 212 6.24 -31.85 15.89
CA PRO A 212 5.41 -32.43 16.92
C PRO A 212 4.04 -31.73 16.95
N PRO A 213 2.97 -32.44 17.38
CA PRO A 213 1.68 -31.81 17.61
C PRO A 213 1.83 -30.64 18.56
N PRO A 214 1.09 -29.53 18.37
CA PRO A 214 1.15 -28.38 19.27
C PRO A 214 0.75 -28.82 20.70
N ALA A 215 1.59 -28.49 21.68
CA ALA A 215 1.35 -28.86 23.07
C ALA A 215 0.26 -28.00 23.74
N LEU A 216 0.00 -26.82 23.19
CA LEU A 216 -0.99 -25.86 23.69
C LEU A 216 -1.78 -25.29 22.51
N GLY A 217 -3.09 -25.49 22.52
CA GLY A 217 -4.01 -24.76 21.62
C GLY A 217 -4.15 -23.32 22.11
N ARG A 218 -4.09 -22.37 21.19
CA ARG A 218 -4.39 -20.96 21.48
C ARG A 218 -5.88 -20.71 21.31
N PHE A 219 -6.46 -19.87 22.17
CA PHE A 219 -7.84 -19.46 22.02
C PHE A 219 -8.03 -18.73 20.68
N GLY A 220 -8.95 -19.20 19.83
CA GLY A 220 -9.20 -18.65 18.51
C GLY A 220 -8.28 -19.20 17.39
N GLU A 221 -7.42 -20.16 17.69
CA GLU A 221 -6.59 -20.84 16.69
C GLU A 221 -7.46 -21.75 15.81
N VAL A 222 -7.33 -21.61 14.50
CA VAL A 222 -7.99 -22.51 13.55
C VAL A 222 -7.26 -23.84 13.60
N LEU A 223 -7.93 -24.88 14.07
CA LEU A 223 -7.37 -26.24 14.19
C LEU A 223 -7.20 -26.96 12.84
N SER A 224 -7.65 -26.37 11.76
CA SER A 224 -7.47 -26.87 10.40
C SER A 224 -6.09 -26.48 9.87
N ARG A 225 -5.23 -27.48 9.64
CA ARG A 225 -3.91 -27.31 9.00
C ARG A 225 -3.98 -27.27 7.48
N LYS A 226 -5.12 -26.95 6.91
CA LYS A 226 -5.28 -26.91 5.46
C LYS A 226 -4.74 -25.63 4.83
N GLU A 227 -4.77 -24.54 5.58
CA GLU A 227 -4.26 -23.22 5.16
C GLU A 227 -3.69 -22.50 6.37
N GLU A 228 -2.39 -22.26 6.38
CA GLU A 228 -1.69 -21.50 7.44
C GLU A 228 -1.52 -20.02 7.08
N VAL A 229 -1.67 -19.70 5.80
CA VAL A 229 -1.47 -18.35 5.28
C VAL A 229 -2.76 -17.88 4.64
N ILE A 230 -3.24 -16.75 5.10
CA ILE A 230 -4.47 -16.08 4.64
C ILE A 230 -4.14 -15.14 3.48
#